data_71d8b76bf0a2542cddf70bf6f488db3b
#
_entry.id   71d8b76bf0a2542cddf70bf6f488db3b
#
_cell.length_a   1.000
_cell.length_b   1.000
_cell.length_c   1.000
_cell.angle_alpha   90.00
_cell.angle_beta   90.00
_cell.angle_gamma   90.00
#
_symmetry.space_group_name_H-M   'P 1'
#
loop_
_entity.id
_entity.type
_entity.pdbx_description
1 polymer ?
#
loop_
_entity_poly.entity_id
_entity_poly.type
_entity_poly.pdbx_seq_one_letter_code
_entity_poly.pdbx_strand_id
1 'polypeptide(L)'
;MEFRRVLFRSDSSRTRGPIDLPAVEAAAADLMRALGYDLADESLAETPGRVARMYEEILSAKPFESTTFPNDGAYDELVVVRDIPFHALCEHHLLPFTGVAHVGYIPGPRIVGLSKLARVVDMYSRELQVQERMTAQVANWLEETLQPRGVGVV
;
A
#
# COMPACT_ATOMS: atom_id res chain seq x y z
N MET A 1 -15.97 3.26 -27.46
CA MET A 1 -14.65 3.35 -26.83
C MET A 1 -14.53 2.12 -25.93
N GLU A 2 -13.80 1.13 -26.43
CA GLU A 2 -13.74 -0.20 -25.81
C GLU A 2 -12.67 -0.15 -24.72
N PHE A 3 -13.08 -0.20 -23.44
CA PHE A 3 -12.14 -0.33 -22.33
C PHE A 3 -11.55 -1.74 -22.38
N ARG A 4 -10.30 -1.87 -22.84
CA ARG A 4 -9.53 -3.10 -22.71
C ARG A 4 -9.39 -3.41 -21.23
N ARG A 5 -10.03 -4.49 -20.79
CA ARG A 5 -9.71 -5.14 -19.51
C ARG A 5 -8.24 -5.56 -19.54
N VAL A 6 -7.39 -4.81 -18.89
CA VAL A 6 -6.05 -5.27 -18.59
C VAL A 6 -6.19 -6.18 -17.37
N LEU A 7 -6.32 -7.48 -17.61
CA LEU A 7 -6.24 -8.49 -16.58
C LEU A 7 -4.78 -8.59 -16.11
N PHE A 8 -4.38 -7.73 -15.20
CA PHE A 8 -3.24 -8.02 -14.36
C PHE A 8 -3.68 -9.10 -13.38
N ARG A 9 -3.24 -10.34 -13.58
CA ARG A 9 -3.27 -11.33 -12.51
C ARG A 9 -2.43 -10.75 -11.38
N SER A 10 -3.07 -10.36 -10.29
CA SER A 10 -2.39 -10.07 -9.05
C SER A 10 -1.82 -11.39 -8.54
N ASP A 11 -0.61 -11.73 -9.00
CA ASP A 11 0.11 -12.82 -8.40
C ASP A 11 0.63 -12.33 -7.06
N SER A 12 0.04 -12.94 -6.02
CA SER A 12 0.51 -13.08 -4.67
C SER A 12 0.95 -11.82 -3.91
N SER A 13 0.26 -11.55 -2.84
CA SER A 13 0.89 -11.02 -1.62
C SER A 13 2.20 -11.79 -1.40
N ARG A 14 3.34 -11.12 -1.58
CA ARG A 14 4.63 -11.71 -1.20
C ARG A 14 4.55 -11.99 0.30
N THR A 15 4.51 -13.27 0.67
CA THR A 15 4.56 -13.66 2.08
C THR A 15 5.90 -13.23 2.63
N ARG A 16 5.88 -12.17 3.43
CA ARG A 16 7.04 -11.66 4.12
C ARG A 16 7.04 -12.20 5.54
N GLY A 17 8.19 -12.66 6.03
CA GLY A 17 8.40 -12.94 7.44
C GLY A 17 8.36 -11.65 8.30
N PRO A 18 8.38 -11.77 9.61
CA PRO A 18 8.49 -10.63 10.51
C PRO A 18 9.79 -9.85 10.22
N ILE A 19 9.77 -8.54 10.46
CA ILE A 19 10.94 -7.70 10.32
C ILE A 19 11.88 -7.98 11.51
N ASP A 20 13.13 -8.32 11.21
CA ASP A 20 14.21 -8.42 12.19
C ASP A 20 14.88 -7.04 12.33
N LEU A 21 14.35 -6.21 13.24
CA LEU A 21 14.86 -4.85 13.45
C LEU A 21 16.37 -4.80 13.75
N PRO A 22 16.90 -5.62 14.65
CA PRO A 22 18.36 -5.65 14.90
C PRO A 22 19.18 -5.95 13.64
N ALA A 23 18.71 -6.87 12.79
CA ALA A 23 19.40 -7.19 11.54
C ALA A 23 19.32 -6.04 10.53
N VAL A 24 18.17 -5.35 10.44
CA VAL A 24 18.00 -4.16 9.57
C VAL A 24 18.90 -3.02 10.04
N GLU A 25 18.99 -2.79 11.35
CA GLU A 25 19.88 -1.77 11.93
C GLU A 25 21.34 -2.06 11.64
N ALA A 26 21.78 -3.31 11.81
CA ALA A 26 23.14 -3.72 11.49
C ALA A 26 23.47 -3.53 10.00
N ALA A 27 22.55 -3.93 9.11
CA ALA A 27 22.72 -3.74 7.67
C ALA A 27 22.78 -2.26 7.28
N ALA A 28 21.98 -1.39 7.93
CA ALA A 28 22.03 0.05 7.71
C ALA A 28 23.37 0.65 8.17
N ALA A 29 23.90 0.19 9.30
CA ALA A 29 25.22 0.60 9.77
C ALA A 29 26.34 0.18 8.79
N ASP A 30 26.28 -1.04 8.28
CA ASP A 30 27.25 -1.53 7.30
C ASP A 30 27.17 -0.77 5.97
N LEU A 31 25.96 -0.44 5.51
CA LEU A 31 25.77 0.42 4.34
C LEU A 31 26.40 1.79 4.54
N MET A 32 26.19 2.43 5.69
CA MET A 32 26.78 3.75 5.98
C MET A 32 28.31 3.70 6.00
N ARG A 33 28.90 2.67 6.63
CA ARG A 33 30.35 2.47 6.62
C ARG A 33 30.90 2.26 5.20
N ALA A 34 30.19 1.47 4.39
CA ALA A 34 30.58 1.22 2.99
C ALA A 34 30.52 2.49 2.13
N LEU A 35 29.64 3.44 2.49
CA LEU A 35 29.55 4.76 1.88
C LEU A 35 30.60 5.76 2.42
N GLY A 36 31.45 5.34 3.39
CA GLY A 36 32.53 6.16 3.93
C GLY A 36 32.14 7.03 5.12
N TYR A 37 30.98 6.82 5.74
CA TYR A 37 30.58 7.55 6.95
C TYR A 37 31.13 6.91 8.22
N ASP A 38 31.61 7.75 9.14
CA ASP A 38 32.05 7.32 10.47
C ASP A 38 30.86 7.39 11.47
N LEU A 39 30.49 6.25 12.02
CA LEU A 39 29.41 6.15 13.00
C LEU A 39 29.86 6.54 14.43
N ALA A 40 31.13 6.89 14.65
CA ALA A 40 31.58 7.52 15.87
C ALA A 40 31.17 9.01 15.97
N ASP A 41 30.76 9.61 14.86
CA ASP A 41 30.12 10.93 14.85
C ASP A 41 28.78 10.87 15.58
N GLU A 42 28.63 11.67 16.64
CA GLU A 42 27.41 11.72 17.46
C GLU A 42 26.15 12.01 16.63
N SER A 43 26.25 12.79 15.56
CA SER A 43 25.13 13.10 14.67
C SER A 43 24.64 11.91 13.87
N LEU A 44 25.51 10.91 13.64
CA LEU A 44 25.23 9.72 12.83
C LEU A 44 25.02 8.45 13.66
N ALA A 45 25.45 8.44 14.91
CA ALA A 45 25.44 7.25 15.75
C ALA A 45 24.07 6.54 15.82
N GLU A 46 22.99 7.31 15.89
CA GLU A 46 21.61 6.81 15.98
C GLU A 46 20.96 6.57 14.61
N THR A 47 21.63 6.90 13.50
CA THR A 47 21.03 6.83 12.16
C THR A 47 20.66 5.40 11.76
N PRO A 48 21.46 4.35 12.01
CA PRO A 48 21.08 2.98 11.68
C PRO A 48 19.75 2.55 12.34
N GLY A 49 19.56 2.87 13.62
CA GLY A 49 18.34 2.57 14.33
C GLY A 49 17.14 3.37 13.82
N ARG A 50 17.34 4.63 13.40
CA ARG A 50 16.27 5.43 12.77
C ARG A 50 15.87 4.85 11.42
N VAL A 51 16.82 4.36 10.63
CA VAL A 51 16.55 3.70 9.34
C VAL A 51 15.76 2.41 9.57
N ALA A 52 16.13 1.59 10.55
CA ALA A 52 15.40 0.36 10.86
C ALA A 52 13.94 0.64 11.23
N ARG A 53 13.69 1.60 12.11
CA ARG A 53 12.32 2.00 12.51
C ARG A 53 11.53 2.58 11.33
N MET A 54 12.15 3.36 10.45
CA MET A 54 11.50 3.86 9.24
C MET A 54 11.00 2.71 8.35
N TYR A 55 11.82 1.71 8.11
CA TYR A 55 11.41 0.55 7.31
C TYR A 55 10.31 -0.26 7.99
N GLU A 56 10.38 -0.44 9.31
CA GLU A 56 9.31 -1.08 10.07
C GLU A 56 7.99 -0.32 9.90
N GLU A 57 8.00 0.99 10.10
CA GLU A 57 6.80 1.81 10.01
C GLU A 57 6.18 1.77 8.60
N ILE A 58 6.99 1.94 7.55
CA ILE A 58 6.50 1.95 6.17
C ILE A 58 5.97 0.59 5.76
N LEU A 59 6.61 -0.50 6.21
CA LEU A 59 6.25 -1.84 5.79
C LEU A 59 5.22 -2.53 6.70
N SER A 60 4.77 -1.92 7.79
CA SER A 60 3.81 -2.55 8.71
C SER A 60 2.38 -2.12 8.40
N ALA A 61 1.66 -2.96 7.65
CA ALA A 61 0.23 -2.76 7.43
C ALA A 61 -0.55 -3.01 8.72
N LYS A 62 -1.53 -2.15 8.99
CA LYS A 62 -2.49 -2.39 10.07
C LYS A 62 -3.60 -3.30 9.55
N PRO A 63 -3.80 -4.49 10.15
CA PRO A 63 -4.89 -5.34 9.76
C PRO A 63 -6.22 -4.64 9.97
N PHE A 64 -7.15 -4.84 9.05
CA PHE A 64 -8.52 -4.34 9.19
C PHE A 64 -9.52 -5.34 8.66
N GLU A 65 -10.71 -5.33 9.22
CA GLU A 65 -11.82 -6.10 8.69
C GLU A 65 -12.59 -5.28 7.65
N SER A 66 -12.83 -5.86 6.50
CA SER A 66 -13.66 -5.28 5.48
C SER A 66 -15.14 -5.45 5.85
N THR A 67 -15.75 -4.40 6.40
CA THR A 67 -17.19 -4.41 6.64
C THR A 67 -17.90 -3.99 5.37
N THR A 68 -18.62 -4.92 4.75
CA THR A 68 -19.47 -4.67 3.58
C THR A 68 -20.93 -4.90 3.91
N PHE A 69 -21.83 -4.24 3.17
CA PHE A 69 -23.26 -4.31 3.37
C PHE A 69 -23.96 -4.71 2.07
N PRO A 70 -25.12 -5.38 2.12
CA PRO A 70 -25.97 -5.53 0.96
C PRO A 70 -26.38 -4.15 0.42
N ASN A 71 -26.52 -4.04 -0.89
CA ASN A 71 -27.01 -2.82 -1.54
C ASN A 71 -28.54 -2.82 -1.64
N ASP A 72 -29.21 -2.93 -0.50
CA ASP A 72 -30.68 -3.01 -0.44
C ASP A 72 -31.38 -1.74 -0.93
N GLY A 73 -30.67 -0.60 -0.87
CA GLY A 73 -31.15 0.68 -1.40
C GLY A 73 -31.03 0.82 -2.92
N ALA A 74 -30.52 -0.20 -3.60
CA ALA A 74 -30.27 -0.20 -5.05
C ALA A 74 -29.50 1.05 -5.54
N TYR A 75 -28.52 1.51 -4.73
CA TYR A 75 -27.66 2.62 -5.12
C TYR A 75 -26.89 2.25 -6.38
N ASP A 76 -26.87 3.15 -7.35
CA ASP A 76 -26.20 2.94 -8.63
C ASP A 76 -25.31 4.11 -9.09
N GLU A 77 -25.20 5.14 -8.26
CA GLU A 77 -24.35 6.29 -8.49
C GLU A 77 -22.89 5.97 -8.19
N LEU A 78 -21.99 6.67 -8.88
CA LEU A 78 -20.56 6.55 -8.66
C LEU A 78 -20.16 7.00 -7.24
N VAL A 79 -19.60 6.09 -6.46
CA VAL A 79 -18.98 6.39 -5.16
C VAL A 79 -17.50 6.66 -5.37
N VAL A 80 -17.01 7.82 -4.90
CA VAL A 80 -15.59 8.21 -5.04
C VAL A 80 -15.04 8.71 -3.71
N VAL A 81 -13.86 8.20 -3.33
CA VAL A 81 -13.03 8.79 -2.27
C VAL A 81 -11.76 9.32 -2.93
N ARG A 82 -11.49 10.60 -2.73
CA ARG A 82 -10.34 11.30 -3.32
C ARG A 82 -9.32 11.65 -2.26
N ASP A 83 -8.12 11.96 -2.75
CA ASP A 83 -7.02 12.50 -1.95
C ASP A 83 -6.63 11.59 -0.79
N ILE A 84 -6.61 10.27 -1.03
CA ILE A 84 -6.18 9.28 -0.05
C ILE A 84 -4.64 9.29 -0.02
N PRO A 85 -4.00 9.81 1.03
CA PRO A 85 -2.55 9.83 1.09
C PRO A 85 -2.01 8.42 1.29
N PHE A 86 -0.88 8.12 0.67
CA PHE A 86 -0.17 6.86 0.89
C PHE A 86 1.35 7.06 0.93
N HIS A 87 2.01 6.13 1.59
CA HIS A 87 3.46 5.98 1.63
C HIS A 87 3.80 4.53 1.30
N ALA A 88 4.69 4.34 0.36
CA ALA A 88 5.13 3.00 -0.04
C ALA A 88 6.65 2.97 -0.21
N LEU A 89 7.21 1.78 -0.33
CA LEU A 89 8.62 1.58 -0.59
C LEU A 89 8.80 1.06 -2.01
N CYS A 90 9.58 1.78 -2.82
CA CYS A 90 9.89 1.34 -4.18
C CYS A 90 10.67 0.02 -4.15
N GLU A 91 10.17 -1.02 -4.82
CA GLU A 91 10.81 -2.34 -4.81
C GLU A 91 12.17 -2.37 -5.52
N HIS A 92 12.41 -1.41 -6.44
CA HIS A 92 13.63 -1.38 -7.22
C HIS A 92 14.79 -0.66 -6.51
N HIS A 93 14.49 0.29 -5.63
CA HIS A 93 15.48 1.18 -5.02
C HIS A 93 15.46 1.14 -3.50
N LEU A 94 14.46 0.52 -2.87
CA LEU A 94 14.20 0.58 -1.42
C LEU A 94 14.04 2.01 -0.89
N LEU A 95 13.65 2.95 -1.74
CA LEU A 95 13.39 4.34 -1.36
C LEU A 95 11.89 4.54 -1.14
N PRO A 96 11.51 5.34 -0.13
CA PRO A 96 10.13 5.76 0.05
C PRO A 96 9.64 6.57 -1.15
N PHE A 97 8.40 6.33 -1.55
CA PHE A 97 7.65 7.23 -2.43
C PHE A 97 6.27 7.48 -1.85
N THR A 98 5.74 8.63 -2.11
CA THR A 98 4.48 9.10 -1.54
C THR A 98 3.59 9.64 -2.65
N GLY A 99 2.31 9.60 -2.42
CA GLY A 99 1.33 10.14 -3.36
C GLY A 99 -0.04 10.24 -2.74
N VAL A 100 -1.01 10.51 -3.61
CA VAL A 100 -2.43 10.45 -3.30
C VAL A 100 -3.11 9.50 -4.27
N ALA A 101 -4.04 8.71 -3.77
CA ALA A 101 -4.87 7.83 -4.58
C ALA A 101 -6.32 8.33 -4.60
N HIS A 102 -6.97 8.13 -5.74
CA HIS A 102 -8.40 8.34 -5.90
C HIS A 102 -9.04 7.00 -6.25
N VAL A 103 -10.01 6.59 -5.46
CA VAL A 103 -10.66 5.28 -5.61
C VAL A 103 -12.15 5.49 -5.80
N GLY A 104 -12.69 4.93 -6.86
CA GLY A 104 -14.13 4.98 -7.13
C GLY A 104 -14.68 3.64 -7.60
N TYR A 105 -15.95 3.41 -7.34
CA TYR A 105 -16.68 2.26 -7.85
C TYR A 105 -18.15 2.58 -8.09
N ILE A 106 -18.75 1.86 -9.02
CA ILE A 106 -20.20 1.88 -9.24
C ILE A 106 -20.78 0.67 -8.51
N PRO A 107 -21.66 0.87 -7.50
CA PRO A 107 -22.18 -0.22 -6.70
C PRO A 107 -22.81 -1.36 -7.51
N GLY A 108 -22.55 -2.58 -7.06
CA GLY A 108 -23.21 -3.80 -7.47
C GLY A 108 -24.08 -4.34 -6.33
N PRO A 109 -24.04 -5.65 -6.04
CA PRO A 109 -24.83 -6.25 -4.96
C PRO A 109 -24.38 -5.84 -3.56
N ARG A 110 -23.16 -5.33 -3.42
CA ARG A 110 -22.58 -4.92 -2.12
C ARG A 110 -21.99 -3.53 -2.17
N ILE A 111 -22.01 -2.88 -1.01
CA ILE A 111 -21.38 -1.58 -0.76
C ILE A 111 -20.44 -1.67 0.43
N VAL A 112 -19.52 -0.72 0.54
CA VAL A 112 -18.51 -0.66 1.61
C VAL A 112 -18.47 0.72 2.25
N GLY A 113 -18.14 0.77 3.53
CA GLY A 113 -17.91 2.04 4.21
C GLY A 113 -16.74 2.82 3.59
N LEU A 114 -16.93 4.13 3.37
CA LEU A 114 -15.93 4.99 2.67
C LEU A 114 -14.54 4.92 3.27
N SER A 115 -14.45 4.85 4.62
CA SER A 115 -13.16 4.72 5.31
C SER A 115 -12.38 3.43 4.98
N LYS A 116 -13.08 2.40 4.47
CA LYS A 116 -12.44 1.15 4.08
C LYS A 116 -11.65 1.29 2.78
N LEU A 117 -12.06 2.16 1.88
CA LEU A 117 -11.33 2.47 0.64
C LEU A 117 -9.93 3.03 0.97
N ALA A 118 -9.86 3.97 1.91
CA ALA A 118 -8.57 4.49 2.35
C ALA A 118 -7.69 3.41 3.03
N ARG A 119 -8.31 2.51 3.81
CA ARG A 119 -7.57 1.41 4.47
C ARG A 119 -7.05 0.37 3.47
N VAL A 120 -7.76 0.12 2.39
CA VAL A 120 -7.29 -0.78 1.31
C VAL A 120 -6.07 -0.19 0.62
N VAL A 121 -6.08 1.11 0.33
CA VAL A 121 -4.90 1.81 -0.20
C VAL A 121 -3.73 1.72 0.78
N ASP A 122 -3.94 2.02 2.07
CA ASP A 122 -2.90 1.91 3.11
C ASP A 122 -2.36 0.48 3.21
N MET A 123 -3.22 -0.53 3.20
CA MET A 123 -2.82 -1.93 3.28
C MET A 123 -1.87 -2.34 2.16
N TYR A 124 -2.22 -2.04 0.91
CA TYR A 124 -1.39 -2.40 -0.23
C TYR A 124 -0.16 -1.51 -0.40
N SER A 125 -0.17 -0.30 0.14
CA SER A 125 1.01 0.57 0.13
C SER A 125 2.11 0.11 1.07
N ARG A 126 1.79 -0.66 2.13
CA ARG A 126 2.73 -1.11 3.17
C ARG A 126 3.60 -2.30 2.78
N GLU A 127 3.99 -2.37 1.51
CA GLU A 127 4.84 -3.40 0.93
C GLU A 127 5.92 -2.78 0.04
N LEU A 128 6.84 -3.62 -0.48
CA LEU A 128 7.69 -3.23 -1.60
C LEU A 128 6.81 -3.14 -2.85
N GLN A 129 6.66 -1.95 -3.39
CA GLN A 129 5.66 -1.66 -4.42
C GLN A 129 6.23 -1.04 -5.69
N VAL A 130 5.44 -1.21 -6.74
CA VAL A 130 5.41 -0.34 -7.91
C VAL A 130 3.98 0.19 -8.06
N GLN A 131 3.84 1.39 -8.59
CA GLN A 131 2.55 2.07 -8.67
C GLN A 131 1.50 1.23 -9.42
N GLU A 132 1.89 0.62 -10.54
CA GLU A 132 1.00 -0.18 -11.39
C GLU A 132 0.44 -1.39 -10.65
N ARG A 133 1.28 -2.08 -9.86
CA ARG A 133 0.84 -3.23 -9.06
C ARG A 133 -0.09 -2.81 -7.94
N MET A 134 0.24 -1.75 -7.20
CA MET A 134 -0.59 -1.24 -6.12
C MET A 134 -1.97 -0.84 -6.63
N THR A 135 -2.02 -0.10 -7.75
CA THR A 135 -3.26 0.29 -8.40
C THR A 135 -4.13 -0.92 -8.77
N ALA A 136 -3.51 -1.94 -9.38
CA ALA A 136 -4.20 -3.17 -9.74
C ALA A 136 -4.70 -3.95 -8.51
N GLN A 137 -3.90 -4.04 -7.43
CA GLN A 137 -4.29 -4.72 -6.20
C GLN A 137 -5.51 -4.05 -5.53
N VAL A 138 -5.53 -2.73 -5.47
CA VAL A 138 -6.69 -1.98 -4.92
C VAL A 138 -7.94 -2.22 -5.76
N ALA A 139 -7.82 -2.16 -7.09
CA ALA A 139 -8.94 -2.40 -8.00
C ALA A 139 -9.49 -3.83 -7.87
N ASN A 140 -8.61 -4.83 -7.87
CA ASN A 140 -8.98 -6.24 -7.75
C ASN A 140 -9.66 -6.54 -6.40
N TRP A 141 -9.15 -5.94 -5.32
CA TRP A 141 -9.80 -6.09 -4.01
C TRP A 141 -11.26 -5.61 -4.02
N LEU A 142 -11.52 -4.48 -4.68
CA LEU A 142 -12.88 -3.97 -4.83
C LEU A 142 -13.74 -4.90 -5.69
N GLU A 143 -13.21 -5.40 -6.81
CA GLU A 143 -13.92 -6.34 -7.69
C GLU A 143 -14.30 -7.63 -6.96
N GLU A 144 -13.35 -8.22 -6.23
CA GLU A 144 -13.57 -9.47 -5.48
C GLU A 144 -14.53 -9.29 -4.29
N THR A 145 -14.42 -8.16 -3.59
CA THR A 145 -15.15 -7.93 -2.33
C THR A 145 -16.57 -7.42 -2.57
N LEU A 146 -16.79 -6.56 -3.56
CA LEU A 146 -18.05 -5.85 -3.77
C LEU A 146 -18.82 -6.31 -5.01
N GLN A 147 -18.13 -6.95 -5.97
CA GLN A 147 -18.68 -7.28 -7.28
C GLN A 147 -19.36 -6.05 -7.94
N PRO A 148 -18.65 -4.92 -8.01
CA PRO A 148 -19.22 -3.67 -8.50
C PRO A 148 -19.45 -3.72 -10.00
N ARG A 149 -20.25 -2.81 -10.53
CA ARG A 149 -20.44 -2.66 -11.97
C ARG A 149 -19.26 -2.02 -12.68
N GLY A 150 -18.38 -1.37 -11.93
CA GLY A 150 -17.13 -0.81 -12.42
C GLY A 150 -16.26 -0.27 -11.28
N VAL A 151 -14.94 -0.27 -11.49
CA VAL A 151 -13.94 0.24 -10.56
C VAL A 151 -12.99 1.17 -11.30
N GLY A 152 -12.57 2.25 -10.64
CA GLY A 152 -11.52 3.14 -11.09
C GLY A 152 -10.56 3.46 -9.94
N VAL A 153 -9.26 3.34 -10.19
CA VAL A 153 -8.20 3.71 -9.25
C VAL A 153 -7.15 4.53 -9.99
N VAL A 154 -6.81 5.68 -9.45
CA VAL A 154 -5.80 6.61 -9.99
C VAL A 154 -4.87 7.04 -8.87
#